data_88f0610965115c751289b7187a806492
#
_entry.id   88f0610965115c751289b7187a806492
#
_cell.length_a   1.000
_cell.length_b   1.000
_cell.length_c   1.000
_cell.angle_alpha   90.00
_cell.angle_beta   90.00
_cell.angle_gamma   90.00
#
_symmetry.space_group_name_H-M   'P 1'
#
loop_
_entity.id
_entity.type
_entity.pdbx_description
1 polymer ?
#
loop_
_entity_poly.entity_id
_entity_poly.type
_entity_poly.pdbx_seq_one_letter_code
_entity_poly.pdbx_strand_id
1 'polypeptide(L)'
;MGYLNRWMRSWQKNLFNYLFRMNLEQNELSMNRKGILLVLLLASGHLFAQTPAFNGIESGLNNLYRLSTARSRSISPENVNGEKGKGGMATSGTGSSAARDLGQGWKLSPSVVIKPHTVYTVAEIEGPGSVQHIWMTPTGNWRYSILRFYWDDEATPSVEVPVGDFFGMGWGQYAPLNSLAVCVNPGSAFNCYWPMPFRKKCRITMENIDNEEMVLYYQVDYILTQVPSDAAYFHAQFRRINPLPYKQNYVLVDSIRGRGQYVGTYLAWGVHNNGWWGEGEIKFYMDGDTEFPTICGTGTEDYFCGSYDFDTKTKNNAGIEVSHYTPFTTAYSGLVQSIGGDGHYASQQRFGLYRWHITDPIRFEKNLKVTIQALGWRDGGRYLPLQDDISSTVFWYQDGPHGPYPKLPSKDELEIE
;
A
#
# COMPACT_ATOMS: atom_id res chain seq x y z
N MET A 1 -32.15 -7.90 8.72
CA MET A 1 -32.15 -9.01 9.70
C MET A 1 -33.52 -9.63 9.97
N GLY A 2 -34.66 -8.94 9.81
CA GLY A 2 -35.98 -9.50 10.10
C GLY A 2 -36.54 -10.53 9.09
N TYR A 3 -36.15 -10.44 7.82
CA TYR A 3 -36.71 -11.31 6.76
C TYR A 3 -36.07 -12.70 6.69
N LEU A 4 -34.76 -12.81 6.92
CA LEU A 4 -34.06 -14.10 6.93
C LEU A 4 -34.50 -14.99 8.09
N ASN A 5 -34.73 -14.41 9.27
CA ASN A 5 -35.19 -15.13 10.44
C ASN A 5 -36.64 -15.66 10.29
N ARG A 6 -37.48 -14.97 9.56
CA ARG A 6 -38.85 -15.46 9.25
C ARG A 6 -38.81 -16.61 8.25
N TRP A 7 -37.96 -16.53 7.25
CA TRP A 7 -37.84 -17.56 6.20
C TRP A 7 -37.24 -18.86 6.77
N MET A 8 -36.20 -18.77 7.61
CA MET A 8 -35.62 -19.92 8.29
C MET A 8 -36.59 -20.61 9.26
N ARG A 9 -37.40 -19.87 10.01
CA ARG A 9 -38.42 -20.46 10.91
C ARG A 9 -39.53 -21.16 10.12
N SER A 10 -39.91 -20.62 8.97
CA SER A 10 -40.89 -21.25 8.06
C SER A 10 -40.33 -22.55 7.48
N TRP A 11 -39.06 -22.56 7.06
CA TRP A 11 -38.40 -23.74 6.51
C TRP A 11 -38.21 -24.85 7.55
N GLN A 12 -37.81 -24.50 8.75
CA GLN A 12 -37.69 -25.45 9.86
C GLN A 12 -39.05 -26.07 10.24
N LYS A 13 -40.12 -25.29 10.23
CA LYS A 13 -41.45 -25.79 10.52
C LYS A 13 -41.97 -26.75 9.42
N ASN A 14 -41.65 -26.47 8.18
CA ASN A 14 -42.02 -27.31 7.05
C ASN A 14 -41.22 -28.62 6.99
N LEU A 15 -39.92 -28.56 7.31
CA LEU A 15 -39.04 -29.74 7.39
C LEU A 15 -39.46 -30.65 8.57
N PHE A 16 -39.78 -30.06 9.72
CA PHE A 16 -40.31 -30.79 10.87
C PHE A 16 -41.62 -31.49 10.58
N ASN A 17 -42.55 -30.82 9.91
CA ASN A 17 -43.86 -31.40 9.52
C ASN A 17 -43.67 -32.49 8.45
N TYR A 18 -42.72 -32.36 7.53
CA TYR A 18 -42.42 -33.37 6.53
C TYR A 18 -41.83 -34.63 7.15
N LEU A 19 -40.87 -34.49 8.04
CA LEU A 19 -40.26 -35.62 8.76
C LEU A 19 -41.23 -36.29 9.73
N PHE A 20 -42.17 -35.54 10.33
CA PHE A 20 -43.19 -36.07 11.18
C PHE A 20 -44.25 -36.89 10.40
N ARG A 21 -44.62 -36.46 9.16
CA ARG A 21 -45.50 -37.19 8.27
C ARG A 21 -44.89 -38.47 7.72
N MET A 22 -43.59 -38.46 7.36
CA MET A 22 -42.89 -39.68 6.95
C MET A 22 -42.79 -40.75 8.03
N ASN A 23 -42.80 -40.37 9.29
CA ASN A 23 -42.75 -41.32 10.43
C ASN A 23 -44.09 -41.98 10.74
N LEU A 24 -45.20 -41.48 10.14
CA LEU A 24 -46.55 -42.04 10.36
C LEU A 24 -46.94 -43.08 9.28
N GLU A 25 -46.20 -43.16 8.16
CA GLU A 25 -46.53 -44.03 7.00
C GLU A 25 -45.64 -45.27 6.85
N GLN A 26 -44.57 -45.42 7.67
CA GLN A 26 -43.72 -46.61 7.61
C GLN A 26 -43.51 -47.23 9.00
N ASN A 27 -44.43 -48.09 9.42
CA ASN A 27 -44.16 -49.12 10.39
C ASN A 27 -43.20 -50.16 9.74
N GLU A 28 -41.98 -50.22 10.22
CA GLU A 28 -40.98 -51.28 10.20
C GLU A 28 -39.55 -50.79 9.90
N LEU A 29 -39.04 -49.96 10.77
CA LEU A 29 -37.58 -49.94 11.07
C LEU A 29 -37.43 -49.23 12.44
N SER A 30 -37.17 -50.04 13.47
CA SER A 30 -37.00 -49.59 14.84
C SER A 30 -35.70 -48.80 15.01
N MET A 31 -35.71 -47.53 14.61
CA MET A 31 -34.68 -46.59 15.12
C MET A 31 -35.16 -45.99 16.44
N ASN A 32 -34.42 -46.30 17.47
CA ASN A 32 -34.69 -45.90 18.86
C ASN A 32 -34.84 -44.36 18.91
N ARG A 33 -35.96 -43.85 19.43
CA ARG A 33 -36.28 -42.40 19.61
C ARG A 33 -35.12 -41.57 20.19
N LYS A 34 -34.25 -42.20 21.01
CA LYS A 34 -33.03 -41.61 21.57
C LYS A 34 -31.95 -41.34 20.52
N GLY A 35 -31.84 -42.16 19.45
CA GLY A 35 -30.87 -41.96 18.35
C GLY A 35 -31.25 -40.80 17.46
N ILE A 36 -32.55 -40.62 17.15
CA ILE A 36 -33.02 -39.48 16.32
C ILE A 36 -32.85 -38.15 17.06
N LEU A 37 -33.10 -38.15 18.40
CA LEU A 37 -32.86 -36.94 19.20
C LEU A 37 -31.35 -36.57 19.29
N LEU A 38 -30.49 -37.55 19.35
CA LEU A 38 -29.03 -37.35 19.36
C LEU A 38 -28.49 -36.83 18.04
N VAL A 39 -29.00 -37.32 16.91
CA VAL A 39 -28.62 -36.83 15.56
C VAL A 39 -29.13 -35.40 15.33
N LEU A 40 -30.34 -35.07 15.79
CA LEU A 40 -30.88 -33.71 15.75
C LEU A 40 -30.13 -32.74 16.66
N LEU A 41 -29.68 -33.18 17.85
CA LEU A 41 -28.85 -32.41 18.76
C LEU A 41 -27.42 -32.21 18.21
N LEU A 42 -26.85 -33.21 17.54
CA LEU A 42 -25.55 -33.09 16.87
C LEU A 42 -25.61 -32.22 15.60
N ALA A 43 -26.70 -32.28 14.85
CA ALA A 43 -26.93 -31.44 13.71
C ALA A 43 -27.21 -29.96 14.08
N SER A 44 -27.89 -29.73 15.23
CA SER A 44 -28.10 -28.34 15.69
C SER A 44 -26.86 -27.70 16.33
N GLY A 45 -25.90 -28.52 16.82
CA GLY A 45 -24.64 -28.02 17.36
C GLY A 45 -23.65 -27.48 16.31
N HIS A 46 -23.90 -27.73 15.02
CA HIS A 46 -22.99 -27.31 13.92
C HIS A 46 -23.46 -26.09 13.12
N LEU A 47 -24.57 -25.45 13.50
CA LEU A 47 -25.18 -24.34 12.77
C LEU A 47 -25.03 -22.96 13.43
N PHE A 48 -24.29 -22.85 14.50
CA PHE A 48 -23.78 -21.55 14.90
C PHE A 48 -22.43 -21.35 14.22
N ALA A 49 -22.41 -20.85 12.99
CA ALA A 49 -21.25 -20.18 12.47
C ALA A 49 -20.94 -19.03 13.43
N GLN A 50 -20.06 -19.27 14.39
CA GLN A 50 -19.52 -18.19 15.22
C GLN A 50 -18.89 -17.22 14.25
N THR A 51 -19.44 -16.01 14.18
CA THR A 51 -18.72 -14.91 13.52
C THR A 51 -17.30 -14.91 14.10
N PRO A 52 -16.26 -15.00 13.26
CA PRO A 52 -14.90 -15.00 13.77
C PRO A 52 -14.71 -13.86 14.75
N ALA A 53 -14.07 -14.15 15.87
CA ALA A 53 -13.77 -13.10 16.84
C ALA A 53 -12.91 -12.03 16.15
N PHE A 54 -13.17 -10.76 16.45
CA PHE A 54 -12.38 -9.64 15.91
C PHE A 54 -10.90 -9.85 16.28
N ASN A 55 -10.03 -9.88 15.27
CA ASN A 55 -8.60 -10.19 15.40
C ASN A 55 -7.69 -8.96 15.55
N GLY A 56 -8.25 -7.74 15.42
CA GLY A 56 -7.53 -6.48 15.53
C GLY A 56 -6.85 -5.98 14.24
N ILE A 57 -6.80 -6.76 13.15
CA ILE A 57 -6.17 -6.33 11.88
C ILE A 57 -6.98 -5.22 11.21
N GLU A 58 -8.29 -5.33 11.19
CA GLU A 58 -9.20 -4.37 10.55
C GLU A 58 -9.63 -3.26 11.51
N SER A 59 -8.71 -2.72 12.30
CA SER A 59 -9.03 -1.64 13.24
C SER A 59 -9.25 -0.31 12.51
N GLY A 60 -10.38 0.32 12.78
CA GLY A 60 -10.77 1.63 12.25
C GLY A 60 -11.75 2.33 13.18
N LEU A 61 -12.08 3.59 12.94
CA LEU A 61 -12.99 4.37 13.79
C LEU A 61 -14.35 3.70 14.02
N ASN A 62 -14.80 2.89 13.04
CA ASN A 62 -16.07 2.16 13.11
C ASN A 62 -16.07 0.96 14.06
N ASN A 63 -14.90 0.49 14.48
CA ASN A 63 -14.77 -0.72 15.31
C ASN A 63 -13.68 -0.63 16.41
N LEU A 64 -13.05 0.54 16.58
CA LEU A 64 -11.95 0.74 17.54
C LEU A 64 -12.35 0.39 18.99
N TYR A 65 -13.63 0.49 19.31
CA TYR A 65 -14.19 0.11 20.62
C TYR A 65 -14.24 -1.42 20.87
N ARG A 66 -14.02 -2.23 19.83
CA ARG A 66 -14.02 -3.69 19.95
C ARG A 66 -12.66 -4.17 20.43
N LEU A 67 -12.67 -4.95 21.51
CA LEU A 67 -11.46 -5.57 22.01
C LEU A 67 -11.15 -6.86 21.25
N SER A 68 -9.86 -7.14 21.04
CA SER A 68 -9.36 -8.37 20.45
C SER A 68 -8.30 -9.00 21.35
N THR A 69 -7.87 -10.21 21.00
CA THR A 69 -6.77 -10.90 21.68
C THR A 69 -5.39 -10.55 21.07
N ALA A 70 -5.37 -9.63 20.10
CA ALA A 70 -4.13 -9.15 19.46
C ALA A 70 -3.20 -8.52 20.51
N ARG A 71 -1.91 -8.74 20.31
CA ARG A 71 -0.85 -8.22 21.20
C ARG A 71 -0.03 -7.18 20.46
N SER A 72 -0.15 -5.92 20.85
CA SER A 72 0.64 -4.82 20.29
C SER A 72 2.12 -4.96 20.62
N ARG A 73 2.97 -4.67 19.64
CA ARG A 73 4.43 -4.64 19.71
C ARG A 73 4.95 -3.51 18.84
N SER A 74 6.19 -3.11 19.09
CA SER A 74 6.88 -2.12 18.28
C SER A 74 8.37 -2.45 18.19
N ILE A 75 8.94 -2.28 17.01
CA ILE A 75 10.39 -2.32 16.78
C ILE A 75 10.86 -0.90 16.51
N SER A 76 11.92 -0.51 17.19
CA SER A 76 12.64 0.76 17.01
C SER A 76 14.10 0.59 17.44
N PRO A 77 14.99 1.56 17.21
CA PRO A 77 16.36 1.48 17.72
C PRO A 77 16.46 1.40 19.26
N GLU A 78 15.39 1.77 20.00
CA GLU A 78 15.29 1.60 21.47
C GLU A 78 14.72 0.22 21.87
N ASN A 79 14.24 -0.59 20.92
CA ASN A 79 13.78 -1.97 21.12
C ASN A 79 13.86 -2.74 19.80
N VAL A 80 15.06 -3.13 19.41
CA VAL A 80 15.36 -3.68 18.08
C VAL A 80 14.68 -5.02 17.77
N ASN A 81 14.27 -5.77 18.80
CA ASN A 81 13.59 -7.06 18.65
C ASN A 81 12.08 -6.99 18.91
N GLY A 82 11.56 -5.82 19.32
CA GLY A 82 10.14 -5.68 19.68
C GLY A 82 9.71 -6.52 20.90
N GLU A 83 10.65 -6.93 21.74
CA GLU A 83 10.38 -7.76 22.90
C GLU A 83 9.57 -7.02 23.98
N LYS A 84 8.64 -7.75 24.61
CA LYS A 84 7.82 -7.22 25.70
C LYS A 84 8.70 -6.77 26.87
N GLY A 85 8.56 -5.50 27.28
CA GLY A 85 9.25 -4.96 28.46
C GLY A 85 10.74 -4.69 28.23
N LYS A 86 11.20 -4.61 26.96
CA LYS A 86 12.62 -4.39 26.60
C LYS A 86 12.89 -3.02 25.97
N GLY A 87 11.90 -2.15 25.86
CA GLY A 87 12.11 -0.79 25.37
C GLY A 87 12.93 0.07 26.33
N GLY A 88 13.80 0.94 25.80
CA GLY A 88 14.65 1.84 26.60
C GLY A 88 15.77 1.15 27.37
N MET A 89 16.12 -0.08 27.04
CA MET A 89 17.20 -0.83 27.72
C MET A 89 18.60 -0.58 27.13
N ALA A 90 18.73 0.21 26.06
CA ALA A 90 20.02 0.56 25.49
C ALA A 90 20.92 1.20 26.53
N THR A 91 22.20 0.83 26.52
CA THR A 91 23.24 1.41 27.36
C THR A 91 24.18 2.33 26.57
N SER A 92 24.05 2.31 25.24
CA SER A 92 24.78 3.16 24.28
C SER A 92 23.97 3.30 23.00
N GLY A 93 24.29 4.29 22.17
CA GLY A 93 23.64 4.52 20.88
C GLY A 93 23.92 5.92 20.37
N THR A 94 23.27 6.33 19.31
CA THR A 94 23.44 7.64 18.65
C THR A 94 23.07 8.83 19.55
N GLY A 95 22.26 8.60 20.59
CA GLY A 95 21.87 9.61 21.59
C GLY A 95 22.75 9.64 22.85
N SER A 96 23.77 8.77 22.97
CA SER A 96 24.57 8.62 24.19
C SER A 96 25.18 9.93 24.69
N SER A 97 25.70 10.77 23.78
CA SER A 97 26.29 12.07 24.14
C SER A 97 25.25 13.03 24.72
N ALA A 98 24.05 13.05 24.14
CA ALA A 98 22.94 13.90 24.64
C ALA A 98 22.38 13.38 25.98
N ALA A 99 22.35 12.07 26.16
CA ALA A 99 21.83 11.43 27.37
C ALA A 99 22.90 11.13 28.44
N ARG A 100 24.13 11.65 28.31
CA ARG A 100 25.26 11.33 29.18
C ARG A 100 25.01 11.53 30.68
N ASP A 101 24.18 12.50 31.03
CA ASP A 101 23.83 12.85 32.42
C ASP A 101 22.55 12.14 32.90
N LEU A 102 21.87 11.39 32.03
CA LEU A 102 20.58 10.78 32.31
C LEU A 102 20.66 9.25 32.43
N GLY A 103 21.51 8.59 31.64
CA GLY A 103 21.76 7.18 31.71
C GLY A 103 20.70 6.29 31.06
N GLN A 104 20.71 5.00 31.42
CA GLN A 104 19.78 4.00 30.89
C GLN A 104 18.32 4.32 31.24
N GLY A 105 17.39 3.98 30.35
CA GLY A 105 15.97 4.32 30.47
C GLY A 105 15.60 5.65 29.83
N TRP A 106 16.58 6.43 29.43
CA TRP A 106 16.40 7.66 28.67
C TRP A 106 16.72 7.44 27.19
N LYS A 107 16.55 8.45 26.33
CA LYS A 107 16.73 8.38 24.88
C LYS A 107 18.21 8.19 24.47
N LEU A 108 18.71 6.96 24.57
CA LEU A 108 20.12 6.59 24.29
C LEU A 108 20.34 6.11 22.86
N SER A 109 19.38 5.40 22.28
CA SER A 109 19.49 4.81 20.94
C SER A 109 18.34 5.22 20.03
N PRO A 110 18.16 6.52 19.72
CA PRO A 110 16.99 6.98 18.95
C PRO A 110 17.04 6.65 17.46
N SER A 111 18.19 6.29 16.91
CA SER A 111 18.42 6.07 15.49
C SER A 111 19.54 5.06 15.25
N VAL A 112 19.69 4.66 14.00
CA VAL A 112 20.82 3.86 13.51
C VAL A 112 21.55 4.59 12.40
N VAL A 113 22.85 4.29 12.25
CA VAL A 113 23.66 4.75 11.11
C VAL A 113 23.81 3.57 10.16
N ILE A 114 23.38 3.74 8.91
CA ILE A 114 23.51 2.75 7.85
C ILE A 114 24.66 3.19 6.94
N LYS A 115 25.73 2.42 6.92
CA LYS A 115 26.93 2.73 6.14
C LYS A 115 26.68 2.60 4.63
N PRO A 116 27.50 3.26 3.79
CA PRO A 116 27.47 3.06 2.35
C PRO A 116 27.50 1.59 1.96
N HIS A 117 26.71 1.23 0.94
CA HIS A 117 26.64 -0.11 0.34
C HIS A 117 26.36 -1.24 1.34
N THR A 118 25.57 -0.95 2.39
CA THR A 118 25.16 -1.95 3.38
C THR A 118 23.65 -2.07 3.49
N VAL A 119 23.20 -3.25 3.91
CA VAL A 119 21.81 -3.56 4.23
C VAL A 119 21.64 -3.62 5.74
N TYR A 120 20.68 -2.88 6.26
CA TYR A 120 20.27 -2.90 7.66
C TYR A 120 18.91 -3.58 7.80
N THR A 121 18.77 -4.51 8.75
CA THR A 121 17.48 -5.11 9.09
C THR A 121 16.73 -4.17 10.03
N VAL A 122 15.68 -3.52 9.50
CA VAL A 122 14.82 -2.59 10.24
C VAL A 122 13.90 -3.34 11.20
N ALA A 123 13.35 -4.46 10.73
CA ALA A 123 12.48 -5.31 11.55
C ALA A 123 12.60 -6.78 11.12
N GLU A 124 12.57 -7.67 12.12
CA GLU A 124 12.43 -9.11 11.94
C GLU A 124 11.43 -9.59 12.98
N ILE A 125 10.27 -10.09 12.53
CA ILE A 125 9.11 -10.34 13.36
C ILE A 125 8.63 -11.77 13.14
N GLU A 126 8.63 -12.57 14.20
CA GLU A 126 7.99 -13.89 14.22
C GLU A 126 6.48 -13.73 14.44
N GLY A 127 5.69 -14.38 13.59
CA GLY A 127 4.23 -14.24 13.53
C GLY A 127 3.46 -15.44 14.07
N PRO A 128 2.18 -15.54 13.73
CA PRO A 128 1.43 -14.70 12.79
C PRO A 128 1.12 -13.31 13.33
N GLY A 129 0.98 -12.34 12.40
CA GLY A 129 0.73 -10.96 12.77
C GLY A 129 0.44 -10.03 11.60
N SER A 130 0.43 -8.74 11.87
CA SER A 130 0.28 -7.69 10.86
C SER A 130 1.04 -6.44 11.27
N VAL A 131 1.86 -5.88 10.37
CA VAL A 131 2.36 -4.52 10.52
C VAL A 131 1.17 -3.57 10.33
N GLN A 132 1.05 -2.58 11.22
CA GLN A 132 -0.08 -1.65 11.26
C GLN A 132 0.33 -0.22 10.93
N HIS A 133 1.56 0.14 11.28
CA HIS A 133 2.10 1.47 11.07
C HIS A 133 3.62 1.40 10.94
N ILE A 134 4.16 2.19 10.03
CA ILE A 134 5.59 2.43 9.90
C ILE A 134 5.81 3.94 9.92
N TRP A 135 6.63 4.41 10.85
CA TRP A 135 7.15 5.76 10.86
C TRP A 135 8.65 5.74 10.58
N MET A 136 9.12 6.62 9.70
CA MET A 136 10.54 6.77 9.37
C MET A 136 10.89 8.24 9.12
N THR A 137 12.13 8.60 9.47
CA THR A 137 12.74 9.86 9.00
C THR A 137 14.20 9.57 8.61
N PRO A 138 14.44 9.18 7.35
CA PRO A 138 15.76 8.92 6.83
C PRO A 138 16.47 10.22 6.42
N THR A 139 17.76 10.32 6.72
CA THR A 139 18.67 11.30 6.10
C THR A 139 19.22 10.77 4.78
N GLY A 140 20.04 11.56 4.09
CA GLY A 140 20.69 11.14 2.84
C GLY A 140 19.75 11.21 1.62
N ASN A 141 20.12 10.49 0.58
CA ASN A 141 19.38 10.45 -0.66
C ASN A 141 18.27 9.38 -0.62
N TRP A 142 17.01 9.81 -0.64
CA TRP A 142 15.86 8.90 -0.53
C TRP A 142 15.69 7.98 -1.74
N ARG A 143 16.22 8.35 -2.90
CA ARG A 143 16.20 7.51 -4.10
C ARG A 143 17.27 6.40 -4.03
N TYR A 144 18.33 6.60 -3.24
CA TYR A 144 19.40 5.63 -3.01
C TYR A 144 19.23 4.82 -1.71
N SER A 145 18.10 4.97 -1.04
CA SER A 145 17.71 4.22 0.15
C SER A 145 16.60 3.24 -0.21
N ILE A 146 16.95 1.96 -0.36
CA ILE A 146 16.04 0.94 -0.89
C ILE A 146 15.36 0.18 0.24
N LEU A 147 14.05 0.31 0.31
CA LEU A 147 13.19 -0.37 1.27
C LEU A 147 12.71 -1.70 0.68
N ARG A 148 12.91 -2.82 1.44
CA ARG A 148 12.42 -4.14 1.04
C ARG A 148 11.66 -4.82 2.16
N PHE A 149 10.56 -5.51 1.82
CA PHE A 149 9.78 -6.34 2.73
C PHE A 149 9.70 -7.76 2.19
N TYR A 150 9.80 -8.73 3.12
CA TYR A 150 9.76 -10.15 2.83
C TYR A 150 8.75 -10.81 3.76
N TRP A 151 7.85 -11.62 3.20
CA TRP A 151 6.83 -12.33 3.95
C TRP A 151 7.16 -13.83 4.02
N ASP A 152 6.93 -14.43 5.19
CA ASP A 152 6.89 -15.88 5.39
C ASP A 152 8.10 -16.65 4.80
N ASP A 153 9.32 -16.13 4.99
CA ASP A 153 10.59 -16.69 4.53
C ASP A 153 10.81 -16.65 2.99
N GLU A 154 10.10 -15.77 2.28
CA GLU A 154 10.40 -15.54 0.86
C GLU A 154 11.85 -15.13 0.63
N ALA A 155 12.46 -15.69 -0.43
CA ALA A 155 13.84 -15.37 -0.82
C ALA A 155 13.94 -14.02 -1.54
N THR A 156 12.88 -13.63 -2.26
CA THR A 156 12.77 -12.37 -3.01
C THR A 156 11.81 -11.42 -2.31
N PRO A 157 12.03 -10.11 -2.36
CA PRO A 157 11.16 -9.17 -1.66
C PRO A 157 9.81 -9.00 -2.35
N SER A 158 8.74 -8.96 -1.56
CA SER A 158 7.39 -8.56 -2.00
C SER A 158 7.24 -7.04 -2.13
N VAL A 159 8.09 -6.27 -1.49
CA VAL A 159 8.25 -4.81 -1.66
C VAL A 159 9.69 -4.52 -1.97
N GLU A 160 9.95 -3.80 -3.08
CA GLU A 160 11.28 -3.30 -3.43
C GLU A 160 11.13 -1.92 -4.07
N VAL A 161 11.40 -0.87 -3.27
CA VAL A 161 11.10 0.51 -3.65
C VAL A 161 12.10 1.47 -2.99
N PRO A 162 12.60 2.52 -3.69
CA PRO A 162 13.27 3.62 -3.03
C PRO A 162 12.37 4.27 -1.97
N VAL A 163 12.92 4.60 -0.81
CA VAL A 163 12.12 5.07 0.32
C VAL A 163 11.30 6.32 0.00
N GLY A 164 11.85 7.27 -0.76
CA GLY A 164 11.11 8.45 -1.19
C GLY A 164 9.89 8.09 -2.03
N ASP A 165 10.04 7.19 -2.98
CA ASP A 165 8.96 6.75 -3.88
C ASP A 165 7.89 5.93 -3.15
N PHE A 166 8.27 5.16 -2.12
CA PHE A 166 7.30 4.44 -1.30
C PHE A 166 6.39 5.40 -0.51
N PHE A 167 6.92 6.53 -0.07
CA PHE A 167 6.17 7.53 0.70
C PHE A 167 5.67 8.72 -0.13
N GLY A 168 5.73 8.64 -1.46
CA GLY A 168 5.20 9.69 -2.34
C GLY A 168 6.11 10.92 -2.53
N MET A 169 7.41 10.77 -2.24
CA MET A 169 8.43 11.82 -2.35
C MET A 169 9.54 11.43 -3.32
N GLY A 170 9.18 10.90 -4.49
CA GLY A 170 10.12 10.37 -5.48
C GLY A 170 11.10 11.39 -6.06
N TRP A 171 10.83 12.68 -5.96
CA TRP A 171 11.74 13.73 -6.37
C TRP A 171 12.78 14.13 -5.29
N GLY A 172 12.85 13.37 -4.18
CA GLY A 172 13.83 13.64 -3.12
C GLY A 172 13.62 14.95 -2.37
N GLN A 173 12.47 15.59 -2.54
CA GLN A 173 12.12 16.84 -1.89
C GLN A 173 10.86 16.67 -1.04
N TYR A 174 10.88 17.30 0.12
CA TYR A 174 9.72 17.31 1.03
C TYR A 174 8.53 18.08 0.43
N ALA A 175 7.36 17.49 0.52
CA ALA A 175 6.08 18.17 0.41
C ALA A 175 5.09 17.57 1.44
N PRO A 176 4.13 18.34 1.96
CA PRO A 176 3.14 17.80 2.87
C PRO A 176 2.20 16.85 2.10
N LEU A 177 2.11 15.60 2.54
CA LEU A 177 1.15 14.63 2.04
C LEU A 177 0.25 14.17 3.18
N ASN A 178 -1.05 14.34 3.00
CA ASN A 178 -2.05 13.94 3.99
C ASN A 178 -3.08 13.02 3.36
N SER A 179 -2.96 11.72 3.62
CA SER A 179 -3.88 10.71 3.12
C SER A 179 -4.12 9.60 4.14
N LEU A 180 -5.04 8.66 3.82
CA LEU A 180 -5.32 7.54 4.73
C LEU A 180 -4.21 6.49 4.78
N ALA A 181 -3.52 6.27 3.67
CA ALA A 181 -2.54 5.20 3.56
C ALA A 181 -1.10 5.66 3.81
N VAL A 182 -0.78 6.88 3.38
CA VAL A 182 0.56 7.47 3.48
C VAL A 182 0.44 8.92 3.91
N CYS A 183 1.26 9.32 4.88
CA CYS A 183 1.39 10.73 5.28
C CYS A 183 2.87 11.12 5.32
N VAL A 184 3.16 12.35 4.88
CA VAL A 184 4.48 12.97 5.02
C VAL A 184 4.33 14.28 5.76
N ASN A 185 4.80 14.30 6.99
CA ASN A 185 4.66 15.42 7.91
C ASN A 185 5.93 16.31 7.89
N PRO A 186 5.86 17.56 8.42
CA PRO A 186 7.01 18.45 8.47
C PRO A 186 8.26 17.80 9.06
N GLY A 187 9.42 18.10 8.48
CA GLY A 187 10.69 17.46 8.80
C GLY A 187 10.90 16.11 8.12
N SER A 188 10.12 15.83 7.05
CA SER A 188 10.20 14.57 6.28
C SER A 188 9.92 13.32 7.12
N ALA A 189 8.92 13.42 7.99
CA ALA A 189 8.41 12.30 8.76
C ALA A 189 7.47 11.46 7.90
N PHE A 190 7.97 10.34 7.41
CA PHE A 190 7.28 9.38 6.55
C PHE A 190 6.41 8.45 7.39
N ASN A 191 5.15 8.29 7.02
CA ASN A 191 4.20 7.41 7.71
C ASN A 191 3.46 6.53 6.69
N CYS A 192 3.32 5.26 7.02
CA CYS A 192 2.57 4.29 6.23
C CYS A 192 1.57 3.56 7.15
N TYR A 193 0.32 3.47 6.70
CA TYR A 193 -0.79 2.84 7.42
C TYR A 193 -1.40 1.66 6.65
N TRP A 194 -0.78 1.19 5.56
CA TRP A 194 -1.20 -0.03 4.89
C TRP A 194 -1.13 -1.21 5.86
N PRO A 195 -2.21 -1.96 6.10
CA PRO A 195 -2.13 -3.19 6.91
C PRO A 195 -1.34 -4.26 6.15
N MET A 196 -0.37 -4.88 6.80
CA MET A 196 0.53 -5.86 6.16
C MET A 196 0.50 -7.18 6.94
N PRO A 197 -0.48 -8.07 6.68
CA PRO A 197 -0.57 -9.36 7.37
C PRO A 197 0.51 -10.33 6.88
N PHE A 198 1.02 -11.16 7.81
CA PHE A 198 1.96 -12.24 7.54
C PHE A 198 1.65 -13.45 8.44
N ARG A 199 1.87 -14.68 7.94
CA ARG A 199 1.44 -15.90 8.64
C ARG A 199 2.53 -16.52 9.49
N LYS A 200 3.80 -16.33 9.12
CA LYS A 200 4.96 -16.89 9.82
C LYS A 200 5.93 -15.81 10.23
N LYS A 201 6.39 -15.01 9.28
CA LYS A 201 7.48 -14.07 9.48
C LYS A 201 7.33 -12.81 8.63
N CYS A 202 7.78 -11.68 9.18
CA CYS A 202 7.97 -10.44 8.44
C CYS A 202 9.42 -9.98 8.61
N ARG A 203 10.11 -9.68 7.50
CA ARG A 203 11.42 -9.03 7.53
C ARG A 203 11.36 -7.76 6.69
N ILE A 204 11.83 -6.66 7.28
CA ILE A 204 11.95 -5.34 6.63
C ILE A 204 13.42 -4.95 6.64
N THR A 205 13.94 -4.54 5.48
CA THR A 205 15.33 -4.07 5.36
C THR A 205 15.39 -2.71 4.69
N MET A 206 16.43 -1.94 5.03
CA MET A 206 16.84 -0.72 4.35
C MET A 206 18.25 -0.92 3.82
N GLU A 207 18.45 -0.79 2.50
CA GLU A 207 19.77 -0.78 1.88
C GLU A 207 20.17 0.64 1.52
N ASN A 208 21.36 1.03 1.90
CA ASN A 208 21.98 2.27 1.47
C ASN A 208 22.91 1.98 0.30
N ILE A 209 22.51 2.32 -0.93
CA ILE A 209 23.33 2.19 -2.15
C ILE A 209 24.15 3.44 -2.45
N ASP A 210 24.07 4.47 -1.58
CA ASP A 210 24.87 5.69 -1.72
C ASP A 210 26.30 5.50 -1.26
N ASN A 211 27.16 6.50 -1.57
CA ASN A 211 28.55 6.59 -1.13
C ASN A 211 28.67 7.25 0.26
N GLU A 212 27.59 7.87 0.74
CA GLU A 212 27.54 8.53 2.05
C GLU A 212 26.72 7.69 3.04
N GLU A 213 27.02 7.79 4.31
CA GLU A 213 26.20 7.16 5.34
C GLU A 213 24.85 7.86 5.51
N MET A 214 23.85 7.11 5.91
CA MET A 214 22.54 7.64 6.27
C MET A 214 22.20 7.37 7.72
N VAL A 215 21.46 8.28 8.34
CA VAL A 215 20.87 8.10 9.66
C VAL A 215 19.38 7.77 9.49
N LEU A 216 18.94 6.70 10.12
CA LEU A 216 17.53 6.29 10.10
C LEU A 216 16.97 6.32 11.52
N TYR A 217 15.98 7.19 11.74
CA TYR A 217 15.05 7.10 12.85
C TYR A 217 13.83 6.33 12.36
N TYR A 218 13.35 5.36 13.14
CA TYR A 218 12.20 4.56 12.70
C TYR A 218 11.43 3.94 13.86
N GLN A 219 10.19 3.61 13.58
CA GLN A 219 9.34 2.78 14.42
C GLN A 219 8.41 1.95 13.52
N VAL A 220 8.36 0.65 13.77
CA VAL A 220 7.45 -0.31 13.12
C VAL A 220 6.50 -0.85 14.17
N ASP A 221 5.23 -0.43 14.11
CA ASP A 221 4.19 -0.88 15.01
C ASP A 221 3.42 -2.05 14.39
N TYR A 222 3.28 -3.13 15.15
CA TYR A 222 2.64 -4.34 14.67
C TYR A 222 1.82 -5.03 15.75
N ILE A 223 0.96 -5.94 15.34
CA ILE A 223 0.21 -6.82 16.22
C ILE A 223 0.55 -8.28 15.94
N LEU A 224 0.63 -9.08 17.00
CA LEU A 224 0.65 -10.54 16.92
C LEU A 224 -0.77 -11.04 17.13
N THR A 225 -1.32 -11.69 16.12
CA THR A 225 -2.71 -12.17 16.07
C THR A 225 -2.88 -13.23 15.00
N GLN A 226 -3.98 -13.98 15.06
CA GLN A 226 -4.33 -14.91 13.97
C GLN A 226 -4.70 -14.13 12.72
N VAL A 227 -4.07 -14.50 11.61
CA VAL A 227 -4.33 -13.92 10.29
C VAL A 227 -5.42 -14.72 9.58
N PRO A 228 -6.48 -14.07 9.06
CA PRO A 228 -7.53 -14.75 8.31
C PRO A 228 -6.97 -15.49 7.10
N SER A 229 -7.60 -16.62 6.75
CA SER A 229 -7.15 -17.44 5.60
C SER A 229 -7.26 -16.72 4.26
N ASP A 230 -8.18 -15.77 4.15
CA ASP A 230 -8.44 -14.93 2.99
C ASP A 230 -7.62 -13.62 2.96
N ALA A 231 -6.79 -13.37 3.98
CA ALA A 231 -5.89 -12.22 3.98
C ALA A 231 -4.76 -12.42 2.95
N ALA A 232 -4.60 -11.46 2.07
CA ALA A 232 -3.55 -11.42 1.06
C ALA A 232 -2.31 -10.68 1.57
N TYR A 233 -1.15 -10.94 0.95
CA TYR A 233 0.10 -10.26 1.28
C TYR A 233 0.21 -8.92 0.55
N PHE A 234 0.78 -7.94 1.24
CA PHE A 234 1.04 -6.62 0.69
C PHE A 234 2.28 -6.61 -0.21
N HIS A 235 2.19 -5.92 -1.34
CA HIS A 235 3.23 -5.80 -2.33
C HIS A 235 3.38 -4.35 -2.78
N ALA A 236 4.62 -3.97 -3.14
CA ALA A 236 4.87 -2.72 -3.84
C ALA A 236 6.08 -2.87 -4.78
N GLN A 237 5.97 -2.27 -5.97
CA GLN A 237 7.00 -2.33 -6.99
C GLN A 237 7.30 -0.94 -7.54
N PHE A 238 8.59 -0.63 -7.64
CA PHE A 238 9.10 0.57 -8.29
C PHE A 238 9.47 0.29 -9.75
N ARG A 239 9.21 1.27 -10.61
CA ARG A 239 9.74 1.33 -11.98
C ARG A 239 10.12 2.76 -12.34
N ARG A 240 11.09 2.91 -13.24
CA ARG A 240 11.46 4.19 -13.88
C ARG A 240 11.89 3.95 -15.31
N ILE A 241 11.58 4.91 -16.16
CA ILE A 241 12.11 5.02 -17.51
C ILE A 241 12.38 6.49 -17.80
N ASN A 242 13.56 6.80 -18.31
CA ASN A 242 13.98 8.16 -18.70
C ASN A 242 14.94 8.11 -19.90
N PRO A 243 14.56 8.62 -21.07
CA PRO A 243 13.20 9.02 -21.44
C PRO A 243 12.30 7.83 -21.82
N LEU A 244 10.98 8.01 -21.73
CA LEU A 244 10.03 7.04 -22.28
C LEU A 244 10.19 6.98 -23.81
N PRO A 245 10.33 5.80 -24.44
CA PRO A 245 10.44 5.69 -25.88
C PRO A 245 9.19 6.22 -26.61
N TYR A 246 9.41 6.86 -27.74
CA TYR A 246 8.34 7.50 -28.52
C TYR A 246 7.20 6.53 -28.87
N LYS A 247 5.96 6.94 -28.59
CA LYS A 247 4.73 6.15 -28.79
C LYS A 247 4.63 4.84 -27.98
N GLN A 248 5.43 4.68 -26.93
CA GLN A 248 5.26 3.57 -26.00
C GLN A 248 4.45 4.00 -24.77
N ASN A 249 3.66 3.08 -24.27
CA ASN A 249 3.01 3.25 -22.96
C ASN A 249 4.03 2.98 -21.85
N TYR A 250 4.01 3.79 -20.80
CA TYR A 250 4.74 3.49 -19.59
C TYR A 250 4.06 2.32 -18.86
N VAL A 251 4.83 1.31 -18.49
CA VAL A 251 4.34 0.13 -17.77
C VAL A 251 4.54 0.35 -16.28
N LEU A 252 3.44 0.56 -15.55
CA LEU A 252 3.48 0.67 -14.09
C LEU A 252 3.77 -0.68 -13.43
N VAL A 253 3.07 -1.71 -13.87
CA VAL A 253 3.30 -3.09 -13.44
C VAL A 253 2.81 -4.05 -14.52
N ASP A 254 3.48 -5.19 -14.62
CA ASP A 254 3.06 -6.31 -15.45
C ASP A 254 3.39 -7.62 -14.74
N SER A 255 3.00 -8.73 -15.35
CA SER A 255 3.36 -10.06 -14.88
C SER A 255 2.87 -10.43 -13.46
N ILE A 256 1.94 -9.65 -12.87
CA ILE A 256 1.24 -10.08 -11.68
C ILE A 256 0.37 -11.29 -12.06
N ARG A 257 0.52 -12.39 -11.31
CA ARG A 257 -0.22 -13.65 -11.51
C ARG A 257 -0.82 -14.10 -10.20
N GLY A 258 -2.05 -14.65 -10.24
CA GLY A 258 -2.84 -15.04 -9.09
C GLY A 258 -3.96 -14.05 -8.81
N ARG A 259 -4.68 -14.26 -7.73
CA ARG A 259 -5.79 -13.41 -7.31
C ARG A 259 -5.29 -12.28 -6.42
N GLY A 260 -5.86 -11.09 -6.60
CA GLY A 260 -5.48 -9.96 -5.78
C GLY A 260 -6.33 -8.71 -6.01
N GLN A 261 -5.85 -7.61 -5.46
CA GLN A 261 -6.46 -6.31 -5.63
C GLN A 261 -5.39 -5.21 -5.65
N TYR A 262 -5.42 -4.40 -6.69
CA TYR A 262 -4.59 -3.21 -6.83
C TYR A 262 -5.18 -2.10 -5.97
N VAL A 263 -4.35 -1.49 -5.12
CA VAL A 263 -4.83 -0.54 -4.12
C VAL A 263 -4.17 0.83 -4.20
N GLY A 264 -3.17 1.02 -5.06
CA GLY A 264 -2.59 2.36 -5.16
C GLY A 264 -1.52 2.55 -6.20
N THR A 265 -1.39 3.81 -6.59
CA THR A 265 -0.33 4.34 -7.47
C THR A 265 0.26 5.58 -6.83
N TYR A 266 1.58 5.65 -6.76
CA TYR A 266 2.34 6.89 -6.73
C TYR A 266 3.05 7.04 -8.06
N LEU A 267 3.06 8.26 -8.63
CA LEU A 267 3.68 8.60 -9.89
C LEU A 267 4.52 9.85 -9.72
N ALA A 268 5.80 9.79 -10.10
CA ALA A 268 6.67 10.93 -10.25
C ALA A 268 6.91 11.15 -11.75
N TRP A 269 6.52 12.32 -12.26
CA TRP A 269 6.54 12.66 -13.69
C TRP A 269 7.34 13.93 -13.92
N GLY A 270 8.44 13.83 -14.65
CA GLY A 270 9.28 14.93 -15.08
C GLY A 270 9.08 15.21 -16.57
N VAL A 271 8.55 16.38 -16.91
CA VAL A 271 8.21 16.74 -18.29
C VAL A 271 9.40 17.30 -19.04
N HIS A 272 9.63 16.83 -20.26
CA HIS A 272 10.69 17.32 -21.13
C HIS A 272 10.21 18.39 -22.14
N ASN A 273 8.92 18.45 -22.42
CA ASN A 273 8.32 19.37 -23.37
C ASN A 273 7.59 20.52 -22.68
N ASN A 274 7.42 21.65 -23.37
CA ASN A 274 6.44 22.67 -23.01
C ASN A 274 5.02 22.17 -23.33
N GLY A 275 4.04 22.70 -22.65
CA GLY A 275 2.61 22.39 -22.83
C GLY A 275 2.08 21.42 -21.80
N TRP A 276 0.78 21.15 -21.88
CA TRP A 276 0.12 20.17 -21.04
C TRP A 276 0.60 18.74 -21.36
N TRP A 277 0.78 17.92 -20.35
CA TRP A 277 1.43 16.61 -20.42
C TRP A 277 0.52 15.43 -20.00
N GLY A 278 -0.64 15.70 -19.46
CA GLY A 278 -1.43 14.72 -18.72
C GLY A 278 -2.68 14.20 -19.43
N GLU A 279 -2.71 14.18 -20.79
CA GLU A 279 -3.83 13.60 -21.58
C GLU A 279 -3.86 12.06 -21.59
N GLY A 280 -2.82 11.43 -21.07
CA GLY A 280 -2.62 9.99 -21.22
C GLY A 280 -3.55 9.13 -20.35
N GLU A 281 -4.16 8.12 -20.96
CA GLU A 281 -5.05 7.17 -20.27
C GLU A 281 -4.27 6.12 -19.48
N ILE A 282 -4.68 5.87 -18.22
CA ILE A 282 -4.27 4.65 -17.49
C ILE A 282 -5.16 3.49 -17.92
N LYS A 283 -4.55 2.29 -18.03
CA LYS A 283 -5.21 1.07 -18.53
C LYS A 283 -4.89 -0.13 -17.64
N PHE A 284 -5.93 -0.84 -17.21
CA PHE A 284 -5.82 -2.05 -16.41
C PHE A 284 -6.27 -3.24 -17.26
N TYR A 285 -5.30 -4.09 -17.61
CA TYR A 285 -5.51 -5.35 -18.31
C TYR A 285 -5.52 -6.45 -17.25
N MET A 286 -6.62 -7.18 -17.16
CA MET A 286 -6.79 -8.22 -16.14
C MET A 286 -7.51 -9.44 -16.66
N ASP A 287 -7.25 -10.57 -16.01
CA ASP A 287 -7.98 -11.83 -16.18
C ASP A 287 -8.02 -12.39 -17.60
N GLY A 288 -6.95 -12.13 -18.37
CA GLY A 288 -6.78 -12.61 -19.73
C GLY A 288 -6.98 -11.55 -20.82
N ASP A 289 -7.17 -10.29 -20.44
CA ASP A 289 -7.13 -9.17 -21.40
C ASP A 289 -5.81 -9.17 -22.19
N THR A 290 -5.90 -8.99 -23.50
CA THR A 290 -4.74 -8.99 -24.39
C THR A 290 -4.58 -7.67 -25.16
N GLU A 291 -5.53 -7.36 -26.02
CA GLU A 291 -5.49 -6.18 -26.91
C GLU A 291 -6.09 -4.94 -26.23
N PHE A 292 -7.22 -5.10 -25.55
CA PHE A 292 -7.95 -4.01 -24.90
C PHE A 292 -8.06 -4.26 -23.38
N PRO A 293 -7.99 -3.17 -22.56
CA PRO A 293 -8.12 -3.30 -21.12
C PRO A 293 -9.58 -3.42 -20.68
N THR A 294 -9.81 -4.07 -19.55
CA THR A 294 -11.13 -4.04 -18.88
C THR A 294 -11.45 -2.66 -18.31
N ILE A 295 -10.43 -1.94 -17.76
CA ILE A 295 -10.59 -0.57 -17.25
C ILE A 295 -9.67 0.35 -18.04
N CYS A 296 -10.25 1.44 -18.57
CA CYS A 296 -9.55 2.50 -19.26
C CYS A 296 -9.95 3.86 -18.67
N GLY A 297 -8.97 4.68 -18.31
CA GLY A 297 -9.18 6.07 -17.88
C GLY A 297 -9.39 7.01 -19.05
N THR A 298 -9.49 8.30 -18.77
CA THR A 298 -9.73 9.37 -19.75
C THR A 298 -8.60 10.38 -19.81
N GLY A 299 -7.75 10.47 -18.78
CA GLY A 299 -6.59 11.33 -18.68
C GLY A 299 -5.77 11.02 -17.42
N THR A 300 -4.54 11.50 -17.38
CA THR A 300 -3.69 11.34 -16.20
C THR A 300 -4.25 12.11 -15.01
N GLU A 301 -4.65 13.39 -15.21
CA GLU A 301 -5.26 14.20 -14.16
C GLU A 301 -6.57 13.59 -13.66
N ASP A 302 -7.39 13.05 -14.55
CA ASP A 302 -8.66 12.37 -14.20
C ASP A 302 -8.42 11.16 -13.30
N TYR A 303 -7.40 10.37 -13.64
CA TYR A 303 -7.02 9.22 -12.81
C TYR A 303 -6.63 9.63 -11.41
N PHE A 304 -5.89 10.74 -11.25
CA PHE A 304 -5.51 11.28 -9.95
C PHE A 304 -6.58 12.19 -9.33
N CYS A 305 -7.83 12.13 -9.84
CA CYS A 305 -9.02 12.82 -9.35
C CYS A 305 -8.90 14.35 -9.41
N GLY A 306 -8.11 14.85 -10.36
CA GLY A 306 -8.11 16.24 -10.77
C GLY A 306 -8.98 16.46 -12.01
N SER A 307 -8.90 17.62 -12.58
CA SER A 307 -9.53 17.98 -13.86
C SER A 307 -8.88 19.23 -14.43
N TYR A 308 -9.04 19.43 -15.75
CA TYR A 308 -8.58 20.63 -16.42
C TYR A 308 -7.16 21.03 -16.03
N ASP A 309 -6.22 20.09 -16.24
CA ASP A 309 -4.78 20.30 -16.07
C ASP A 309 -4.33 20.62 -14.62
N PHE A 310 -5.15 20.33 -13.61
CA PHE A 310 -4.99 20.77 -12.20
C PHE A 310 -4.90 22.29 -12.05
N ASP A 311 -5.52 23.04 -12.97
CA ASP A 311 -5.40 24.48 -13.04
C ASP A 311 -6.28 25.21 -12.05
N THR A 312 -5.69 26.26 -11.47
CA THR A 312 -6.45 27.37 -10.89
C THR A 312 -6.00 28.68 -11.51
N LYS A 313 -6.90 29.67 -11.50
CA LYS A 313 -6.64 30.97 -12.03
C LYS A 313 -6.65 32.02 -10.91
N THR A 314 -5.61 32.84 -10.88
CA THR A 314 -5.51 33.97 -9.96
C THR A 314 -5.17 35.25 -10.75
N LYS A 315 -5.46 36.43 -10.16
CA LYS A 315 -5.04 37.70 -10.74
C LYS A 315 -3.67 38.09 -10.20
N ASN A 316 -2.73 38.39 -11.09
CA ASN A 316 -1.44 38.97 -10.70
C ASN A 316 -1.58 40.43 -10.24
N ASN A 317 -0.47 41.05 -9.82
CA ASN A 317 -0.45 42.41 -9.35
C ASN A 317 -0.92 43.46 -10.38
N ALA A 318 -0.93 43.13 -11.67
CA ALA A 318 -1.46 43.97 -12.74
C ALA A 318 -2.94 43.67 -13.05
N GLY A 319 -3.61 42.82 -12.31
CA GLY A 319 -5.00 42.43 -12.51
C GLY A 319 -5.22 41.44 -13.66
N ILE A 320 -4.14 40.91 -14.24
CA ILE A 320 -4.19 39.94 -15.32
C ILE A 320 -4.40 38.54 -14.75
N GLU A 321 -5.34 37.79 -15.33
CA GLU A 321 -5.58 36.39 -14.97
C GLU A 321 -4.42 35.52 -15.41
N VAL A 322 -3.90 34.70 -14.48
CA VAL A 322 -2.77 33.76 -14.69
C VAL A 322 -3.17 32.40 -14.19
N SER A 323 -2.96 31.38 -15.01
CA SER A 323 -3.13 29.98 -14.63
C SER A 323 -1.87 29.43 -13.96
N HIS A 324 -2.06 28.53 -13.01
CA HIS A 324 -0.98 27.80 -12.35
C HIS A 324 -1.49 26.47 -11.81
N TYR A 325 -0.59 25.47 -11.71
CA TYR A 325 -0.89 24.21 -11.05
C TYR A 325 -1.14 24.43 -9.55
N THR A 326 -2.13 23.73 -9.01
CA THR A 326 -2.47 23.82 -7.60
C THR A 326 -2.28 22.47 -6.91
N PRO A 327 -1.17 22.29 -6.16
CA PRO A 327 -0.99 21.11 -5.34
C PRO A 327 -2.12 20.92 -4.34
N PHE A 328 -2.56 19.69 -4.16
CA PHE A 328 -3.59 19.30 -3.21
C PHE A 328 -3.33 17.90 -2.69
N THR A 329 -3.82 17.62 -1.48
CA THR A 329 -3.82 16.28 -0.91
C THR A 329 -5.17 15.99 -0.28
N THR A 330 -5.71 14.80 -0.52
CA THR A 330 -6.96 14.30 0.06
C THR A 330 -6.74 12.92 0.66
N ALA A 331 -7.77 12.36 1.28
CA ALA A 331 -7.72 11.02 1.85
C ALA A 331 -7.29 9.94 0.82
N TYR A 332 -7.57 10.14 -0.48
CA TYR A 332 -7.45 9.10 -1.51
C TYR A 332 -6.57 9.48 -2.70
N SER A 333 -6.37 10.76 -2.98
CA SER A 333 -5.65 11.22 -4.17
C SER A 333 -5.04 12.60 -3.97
N GLY A 334 -4.07 12.95 -4.82
CA GLY A 334 -3.50 14.29 -4.81
C GLY A 334 -2.43 14.50 -5.87
N LEU A 335 -2.23 15.79 -6.20
CA LEU A 335 -1.03 16.35 -6.80
C LEU A 335 -0.19 16.91 -5.64
N VAL A 336 0.70 16.10 -5.08
CA VAL A 336 1.45 16.45 -3.86
C VAL A 336 2.61 17.38 -4.15
N GLN A 337 3.22 17.27 -5.35
CA GLN A 337 4.35 18.08 -5.77
C GLN A 337 4.11 18.67 -7.15
N SER A 338 4.43 19.95 -7.30
CA SER A 338 4.63 20.65 -8.56
C SER A 338 5.91 21.47 -8.40
N ILE A 339 7.01 21.00 -9.00
CA ILE A 339 8.38 21.49 -8.76
C ILE A 339 8.94 22.03 -10.07
N GLY A 340 9.66 23.14 -9.99
CA GLY A 340 10.42 23.71 -11.10
C GLY A 340 9.62 24.61 -12.03
N GLY A 341 10.37 25.45 -12.76
CA GLY A 341 9.88 26.33 -13.82
C GLY A 341 9.11 27.56 -13.33
N ASP A 342 9.48 28.71 -13.86
CA ASP A 342 8.65 29.91 -13.79
C ASP A 342 7.62 29.82 -14.92
N GLY A 343 6.37 29.59 -14.58
CA GLY A 343 5.28 29.57 -15.55
C GLY A 343 4.48 28.27 -15.57
N HIS A 344 3.38 28.35 -16.27
CA HIS A 344 2.46 27.26 -16.51
C HIS A 344 2.86 26.55 -17.82
N TYR A 345 2.82 25.22 -17.86
CA TYR A 345 3.20 24.41 -19.02
C TYR A 345 4.67 24.54 -19.46
N ALA A 346 5.58 24.79 -18.52
CA ALA A 346 7.01 24.83 -18.81
C ALA A 346 7.64 23.44 -18.83
N SER A 347 8.64 23.24 -19.71
CA SER A 347 9.48 22.06 -19.68
C SER A 347 10.27 21.96 -18.37
N GLN A 348 10.77 20.77 -18.04
CA GLN A 348 11.55 20.48 -16.82
C GLN A 348 10.77 20.64 -15.51
N GLN A 349 9.46 20.77 -15.57
CA GLN A 349 8.61 20.69 -14.37
C GLN A 349 8.49 19.22 -13.92
N ARG A 350 8.35 19.04 -12.62
CA ARG A 350 8.28 17.73 -11.96
C ARG A 350 7.04 17.64 -11.09
N PHE A 351 6.29 16.58 -11.26
CA PHE A 351 5.02 16.35 -10.57
C PHE A 351 5.07 15.08 -9.75
N GLY A 352 4.53 15.15 -8.55
CA GLY A 352 4.30 13.98 -7.69
C GLY A 352 2.80 13.80 -7.49
N LEU A 353 2.28 12.61 -7.85
CA LEU A 353 0.85 12.33 -7.82
C LEU A 353 0.59 11.01 -7.10
N TYR A 354 -0.52 10.91 -6.38
CA TYR A 354 -0.93 9.63 -5.79
C TYR A 354 -2.43 9.40 -5.92
N ARG A 355 -2.81 8.12 -6.04
CA ARG A 355 -4.17 7.63 -5.87
C ARG A 355 -4.19 6.33 -5.09
N TRP A 356 -5.04 6.26 -4.05
CA TRP A 356 -5.28 5.09 -3.25
C TRP A 356 -6.69 4.55 -3.50
N HIS A 357 -6.78 3.33 -4.01
CA HIS A 357 -8.03 2.62 -4.27
C HIS A 357 -8.50 1.88 -3.01
N ILE A 358 -8.80 2.62 -1.93
CA ILE A 358 -9.20 2.04 -0.64
C ILE A 358 -10.66 1.62 -0.67
N THR A 359 -11.53 2.47 -1.24
CA THR A 359 -12.97 2.20 -1.35
C THR A 359 -13.34 1.53 -2.68
N ASP A 360 -12.46 1.60 -3.67
CA ASP A 360 -12.62 1.12 -5.03
C ASP A 360 -11.45 0.22 -5.50
N PRO A 361 -11.00 -0.77 -4.70
CA PRO A 361 -9.88 -1.61 -5.08
C PRO A 361 -10.15 -2.34 -6.40
N ILE A 362 -9.16 -2.35 -7.28
CA ILE A 362 -9.28 -3.00 -8.60
C ILE A 362 -8.92 -4.47 -8.46
N ARG A 363 -9.93 -5.33 -8.48
CA ARG A 363 -9.83 -6.76 -8.21
C ARG A 363 -9.52 -7.54 -9.48
N PHE A 364 -8.65 -8.54 -9.35
CA PHE A 364 -8.32 -9.47 -10.42
C PHE A 364 -8.23 -10.90 -9.87
N GLU A 365 -8.57 -11.89 -10.71
CA GLU A 365 -8.61 -13.31 -10.32
C GLU A 365 -7.43 -14.13 -10.87
N LYS A 366 -6.79 -13.69 -11.96
CA LYS A 366 -5.73 -14.46 -12.63
C LYS A 366 -4.46 -13.68 -12.88
N ASN A 367 -4.57 -12.47 -13.36
CA ASN A 367 -3.42 -11.61 -13.69
C ASN A 367 -3.80 -10.14 -13.77
N LEU A 368 -2.78 -9.29 -13.65
CA LEU A 368 -2.91 -7.86 -13.82
C LEU A 368 -1.68 -7.28 -14.52
N LYS A 369 -1.93 -6.38 -15.48
CA LYS A 369 -0.97 -5.46 -16.07
C LYS A 369 -1.56 -4.05 -16.07
N VAL A 370 -0.77 -3.05 -15.69
CA VAL A 370 -1.20 -1.65 -15.69
C VAL A 370 -0.22 -0.82 -16.51
N THR A 371 -0.76 0.01 -17.39
CA THR A 371 0.02 0.95 -18.21
C THR A 371 -0.61 2.32 -18.18
N ILE A 372 0.18 3.36 -18.47
CA ILE A 372 -0.30 4.72 -18.69
C ILE A 372 0.34 5.30 -19.95
N GLN A 373 -0.44 6.03 -20.73
CA GLN A 373 0.05 6.77 -21.90
C GLN A 373 0.73 8.06 -21.44
N ALA A 374 1.74 8.52 -22.19
CA ALA A 374 2.33 9.84 -22.02
C ALA A 374 1.92 10.69 -23.22
N LEU A 375 0.94 11.55 -23.02
CA LEU A 375 0.34 12.37 -24.09
C LEU A 375 0.21 13.83 -23.64
N GLY A 376 0.56 14.71 -24.56
CA GLY A 376 0.29 16.14 -24.51
C GLY A 376 -0.35 16.61 -25.82
N TRP A 377 -0.18 17.89 -26.16
CA TRP A 377 -0.78 18.50 -27.33
C TRP A 377 0.27 18.99 -28.34
N ARG A 378 -0.07 18.90 -29.61
CA ARG A 378 0.64 19.55 -30.74
C ARG A 378 -0.32 20.38 -31.59
N ASP A 379 0.23 21.12 -32.53
CA ASP A 379 -0.55 21.95 -33.43
C ASP A 379 -1.69 21.20 -34.12
N GLY A 380 -2.79 21.91 -34.33
CA GLY A 380 -3.98 21.38 -34.98
C GLY A 380 -4.83 20.49 -34.11
N GLY A 381 -4.74 20.61 -32.79
CA GLY A 381 -5.57 19.85 -31.82
C GLY A 381 -5.29 18.36 -31.86
N ARG A 382 -4.05 17.96 -32.09
CA ARG A 382 -3.61 16.56 -32.13
C ARG A 382 -2.81 16.20 -30.88
N TYR A 383 -2.94 14.96 -30.39
CA TYR A 383 -2.10 14.47 -29.32
C TYR A 383 -0.64 14.35 -29.70
N LEU A 384 0.23 14.67 -28.75
CA LEU A 384 1.68 14.52 -28.82
C LEU A 384 2.11 13.37 -27.92
N PRO A 385 2.62 12.25 -28.46
CA PRO A 385 3.31 11.26 -27.64
C PRO A 385 4.56 11.86 -27.00
N LEU A 386 4.62 11.85 -25.69
CA LEU A 386 5.70 12.42 -24.89
C LEU A 386 6.79 11.38 -24.59
N GLN A 387 8.00 11.88 -24.36
CA GLN A 387 9.20 11.10 -24.02
C GLN A 387 9.78 11.61 -22.70
N ASP A 388 8.98 11.53 -21.66
CA ASP A 388 9.26 12.12 -20.35
C ASP A 388 10.03 11.17 -19.42
N ASP A 389 10.53 11.71 -18.30
CA ASP A 389 11.05 10.94 -17.15
C ASP A 389 9.90 10.51 -16.27
N ILE A 390 9.60 9.22 -16.24
CA ILE A 390 8.48 8.69 -15.48
C ILE A 390 8.97 7.60 -14.53
N SER A 391 8.68 7.78 -13.24
CA SER A 391 8.83 6.72 -12.24
C SER A 391 7.53 6.51 -11.46
N SER A 392 7.32 5.28 -10.99
CA SER A 392 6.11 4.92 -10.26
C SER A 392 6.37 3.91 -9.16
N THR A 393 5.56 3.97 -8.12
CA THR A 393 5.38 2.89 -7.15
C THR A 393 3.92 2.47 -7.19
N VAL A 394 3.68 1.19 -7.43
CA VAL A 394 2.35 0.59 -7.39
C VAL A 394 2.22 -0.28 -6.15
N PHE A 395 1.00 -0.34 -5.61
CA PHE A 395 0.67 -1.05 -4.38
C PHE A 395 -0.49 -1.99 -4.63
N TRP A 396 -0.36 -3.26 -4.18
CA TRP A 396 -1.43 -4.25 -4.29
C TRP A 396 -1.36 -5.31 -3.19
N TYR A 397 -2.44 -6.03 -3.03
CA TYR A 397 -2.49 -7.25 -2.24
C TYR A 397 -2.69 -8.44 -3.16
N GLN A 398 -1.99 -9.55 -2.88
CA GLN A 398 -2.04 -10.77 -3.69
C GLN A 398 -2.03 -11.99 -2.79
N ASP A 399 -2.81 -13.02 -3.15
CA ASP A 399 -2.74 -14.33 -2.53
C ASP A 399 -1.57 -15.14 -3.13
N GLY A 400 -0.80 -15.80 -2.27
CA GLY A 400 0.34 -16.61 -2.69
C GLY A 400 1.61 -15.82 -3.08
N PRO A 401 2.64 -16.55 -3.53
CA PRO A 401 3.93 -15.96 -3.86
C PRO A 401 3.83 -15.10 -5.12
N HIS A 402 4.56 -14.00 -5.12
CA HIS A 402 4.69 -13.16 -6.32
C HIS A 402 5.60 -13.78 -7.38
N GLY A 403 5.44 -13.37 -8.63
CA GLY A 403 6.38 -13.65 -9.70
C GLY A 403 7.68 -12.85 -9.57
N PRO A 404 8.68 -13.10 -10.44
CA PRO A 404 9.90 -12.31 -10.44
C PRO A 404 9.59 -10.85 -10.80
N TYR A 405 10.12 -9.91 -10.02
CA TYR A 405 10.08 -8.49 -10.33
C TYR A 405 11.16 -8.13 -11.37
N PRO A 406 10.95 -7.06 -12.16
CA PRO A 406 12.05 -6.47 -12.92
C PRO A 406 13.17 -6.08 -11.95
N LYS A 407 14.41 -6.16 -12.44
CA LYS A 407 15.55 -5.68 -11.66
C LYS A 407 15.37 -4.20 -11.34
N LEU A 408 15.65 -3.83 -10.10
CA LEU A 408 15.71 -2.41 -9.71
C LEU A 408 16.72 -1.68 -10.61
N PRO A 409 16.42 -0.45 -11.10
CA PRO A 409 17.38 0.35 -11.85
C PRO A 409 18.71 0.51 -11.11
N SER A 410 19.80 0.67 -11.85
CA SER A 410 21.12 0.98 -11.28
C SER A 410 21.10 2.34 -10.56
N LYS A 411 22.14 2.61 -9.76
CA LYS A 411 22.26 3.89 -9.05
C LYS A 411 22.19 5.07 -10.01
N ASP A 412 22.87 4.99 -11.18
CA ASP A 412 22.87 6.04 -12.19
C ASP A 412 21.46 6.22 -12.82
N GLU A 413 20.74 5.12 -13.06
CA GLU A 413 19.35 5.18 -13.56
C GLU A 413 18.34 5.65 -12.50
N LEU A 414 18.70 5.62 -11.22
CA LEU A 414 17.90 6.17 -10.12
C LEU A 414 18.17 7.65 -9.88
N GLU A 415 19.27 8.21 -10.40
CA GLU A 415 19.65 9.61 -10.19
C GLU A 415 18.56 10.57 -10.67
N ILE A 416 18.32 11.62 -9.88
CA ILE A 416 17.39 12.72 -10.19
C ILE A 416 18.23 13.86 -10.74
N GLU A 417 18.18 14.08 -12.04
CA GLU A 417 18.90 15.15 -12.72
C GLU A 417 18.25 16.52 -12.55
#